data_d21a487a5180e2a4cb7d9dd39a673f3b
#
_entry.id   d21a487a5180e2a4cb7d9dd39a673f3b
#
_cell.length_a   1.000
_cell.length_b   1.000
_cell.length_c   1.000
_cell.angle_alpha   90.00
_cell.angle_beta   90.00
_cell.angle_gamma   90.00
#
_symmetry.space_group_name_H-M   'P 1'
#
loop_
_entity.id
_entity.type
_entity.pdbx_description
1 polymer ?
#
loop_
_entity_poly.entity_id
_entity_poly.type
_entity_poly.pdbx_seq_one_letter_code
_entity_poly.pdbx_strand_id
1 'polypeptide(L)' 'MKKYRVQLEVDKKWVERFDLTFDAESEQDAESQALVEVKMNLSDYITAYAEESEGK' A
#
# COMPACT_ATOMS: atom_id res chain seq x y z
N MET A 1 -16.37 3.60 5.33
CA MET A 1 -15.03 3.24 4.85
C MET A 1 -14.41 2.20 5.75
N LYS A 2 -13.51 1.43 5.19
CA LYS A 2 -12.85 0.38 5.94
C LYS A 2 -11.38 0.70 6.10
N LYS A 3 -10.76 0.04 7.03
CA LYS A 3 -9.36 0.23 7.28
C LYS A 3 -8.56 -0.82 6.51
N TYR A 4 -7.58 -0.34 5.76
CA TYR A 4 -6.74 -1.22 4.96
C TYR A 4 -5.29 -1.03 5.36
N ARG A 5 -4.60 -2.14 5.44
CA ARG A 5 -3.17 -2.15 5.65
C ARG A 5 -2.50 -2.36 4.31
N VAL A 6 -1.63 -1.45 3.93
CA VAL A 6 -0.97 -1.52 2.64
C VAL A 6 0.51 -1.70 2.85
N GLN A 7 1.05 -2.71 2.21
CA GLN A 7 2.48 -2.96 2.23
C GLN A 7 3.04 -2.68 0.86
N LEU A 8 4.10 -1.89 0.82
CA LEU A 8 4.79 -1.57 -0.41
C LEU A 8 6.19 -2.15 -0.38
N GLU A 9 6.56 -2.83 -1.45
CA GLU A 9 7.91 -3.32 -1.63
C GLU A 9 8.55 -2.54 -2.76
N VAL A 10 9.74 -2.04 -2.51
CA VAL A 10 10.47 -1.26 -3.48
C VAL A 10 11.76 -1.99 -3.81
N ASP A 11 11.98 -2.22 -5.10
CA ASP A 11 13.22 -2.75 -5.61
C ASP A 11 13.48 -4.20 -5.20
N LYS A 12 13.52 -5.07 -6.16
CA LYS A 12 13.67 -6.49 -5.93
C LYS A 12 15.01 -6.87 -5.33
N LYS A 13 16.04 -6.11 -5.66
CA LYS A 13 17.38 -6.43 -5.17
C LYS A 13 17.63 -5.86 -3.80
N TRP A 14 16.98 -4.76 -3.51
CA TRP A 14 17.27 -4.00 -2.33
C TRP A 14 15.94 -3.65 -1.70
N VAL A 15 15.31 -4.66 -1.19
CA VAL A 15 13.93 -4.55 -0.75
C VAL A 15 13.81 -3.58 0.42
N GLU A 16 13.03 -2.56 0.20
CA GLU A 16 12.65 -1.62 1.23
C GLU A 16 11.14 -1.72 1.36
N ARG A 17 10.66 -1.88 2.57
CA ARG A 17 9.26 -2.11 2.78
C ARG A 17 8.63 -0.99 3.58
N PHE A 18 7.44 -0.63 3.18
CA PHE A 18 6.62 0.31 3.91
C PHE A 18 5.34 -0.39 4.34
N ASP A 19 4.89 -0.07 5.53
CA ASP A 19 3.69 -0.68 6.08
C ASP A 19 2.80 0.45 6.58
N LEU A 20 1.74 0.73 5.84
CA LEU A 20 0.89 1.88 6.09
C LEU A 20 -0.55 1.44 6.27
N THR A 21 -1.31 2.23 7.01
CA THR A 21 -2.72 1.93 7.23
C THR A 21 -3.54 3.14 6.81
N PHE A 22 -4.61 2.88 6.06
CA PHE A 22 -5.47 3.92 5.54
C PHE A 22 -6.93 3.56 5.69
N ASP A 23 -7.77 4.57 5.83
CA ASP A 23 -9.19 4.40 5.67
C ASP A 23 -9.51 4.56 4.19
N ALA A 24 -10.17 3.59 3.60
CA ALA A 24 -10.42 3.59 2.18
C ALA A 24 -11.70 2.84 1.86
N GLU A 25 -12.21 3.04 0.68
CA GLU A 25 -13.43 2.38 0.25
C GLU A 25 -13.16 1.03 -0.41
N SER A 26 -11.94 0.83 -0.85
CA SER A 26 -11.56 -0.43 -1.49
C SER A 26 -10.06 -0.60 -1.37
N GLU A 27 -9.61 -1.82 -1.70
CA GLU A 27 -8.18 -2.11 -1.70
C GLU A 27 -7.45 -1.21 -2.68
N GLN A 28 -8.04 -1.00 -3.84
CA GLN A 28 -7.42 -0.18 -4.85
C GLN A 28 -7.26 1.27 -4.38
N ASP A 29 -8.27 1.75 -3.69
CA ASP A 29 -8.22 3.09 -3.13
C ASP A 29 -7.10 3.20 -2.10
N ALA A 30 -6.98 2.19 -1.24
CA ALA A 30 -5.94 2.17 -0.23
C ALA A 30 -4.55 2.16 -0.86
N GLU A 31 -4.38 1.38 -1.90
CA GLU A 31 -3.10 1.33 -2.60
C GLU A 31 -2.75 2.68 -3.21
N SER A 32 -3.75 3.33 -3.78
CA SER A 32 -3.52 4.66 -4.34
C SER A 32 -3.08 5.65 -3.28
N GLN A 33 -3.73 5.61 -2.13
CA GLN A 33 -3.37 6.51 -1.05
C GLN A 33 -1.95 6.24 -0.58
N ALA A 34 -1.57 4.97 -0.50
CA ALA A 34 -0.23 4.61 -0.06
C ALA A 34 0.82 5.13 -1.02
N LEU A 35 0.58 4.98 -2.32
CA LEU A 35 1.52 5.46 -3.31
C LEU A 35 1.68 6.97 -3.25
N VAL A 36 0.59 7.67 -3.04
CA VAL A 36 0.66 9.12 -2.89
C VAL A 36 1.45 9.49 -1.63
N GLU A 37 1.23 8.75 -0.57
CA GLU A 37 1.88 9.05 0.69
C GLU A 37 3.40 8.92 0.58
N VAL A 38 3.88 7.90 -0.11
CA VAL A 38 5.31 7.70 -0.27
C VAL A 38 5.85 8.42 -1.50
N LYS A 39 4.98 9.13 -2.22
CA LYS A 39 5.35 9.91 -3.40
C LYS A 39 6.00 9.05 -4.46
N MET A 40 5.40 7.91 -4.71
CA MET A 40 5.89 6.97 -5.70
C MET A 40 4.77 6.60 -6.65
N ASN A 41 5.16 6.10 -7.80
CA ASN A 41 4.21 5.59 -8.77
C ASN A 41 4.42 4.10 -8.92
N LEU A 42 3.33 3.41 -9.22
CA LEU A 42 3.43 1.99 -9.48
C LEU A 42 4.34 1.74 -10.66
N SER A 43 5.25 0.82 -10.50
CA SER A 43 6.23 0.52 -11.53
C SER A 43 6.71 -0.91 -11.36
N ASP A 44 7.66 -1.30 -12.19
CA ASP A 44 8.19 -2.65 -12.13
C ASP A 44 8.93 -2.95 -10.84
N TYR A 45 9.42 -1.92 -10.18
CA TYR A 45 10.13 -2.17 -8.91
C TYR A 45 9.26 -1.98 -7.69
N ILE A 46 8.05 -1.53 -7.85
CA ILE A 46 7.21 -1.25 -6.70
C ILE A 46 5.99 -2.13 -6.76
N THR A 47 5.75 -2.84 -5.68
CA THR A 47 4.59 -3.69 -5.56
C THR A 47 3.78 -3.26 -4.36
N ALA A 48 2.49 -3.11 -4.54
CA ALA A 48 1.60 -2.71 -3.46
C ALA A 48 0.66 -3.86 -3.13
N TYR A 49 0.55 -4.14 -1.83
CA TYR A 49 -0.37 -5.16 -1.34
C TYR A 49 -1.29 -4.52 -0.33
N ALA A 50 -2.57 -4.56 -0.59
CA ALA A 50 -3.55 -4.03 0.34
C ALA A 50 -4.40 -5.15 0.88
N GLU A 51 -4.67 -5.09 2.17
CA GLU A 51 -5.55 -6.07 2.76
C GLU A 51 -6.40 -5.40 3.82
N GLU A 52 -7.62 -5.84 3.94
CA GLU A 52 -8.55 -5.28 4.90
C GLU A 52 -8.09 -5.66 6.30
N SER A 53 -7.90 -4.66 7.15
CA SER A 53 -7.41 -4.92 8.49
C SER A 53 -8.46 -4.64 9.55
N GLU A 54 -9.62 -4.22 9.11
CA GLU A 54 -10.70 -3.88 10.01
C GLU A 54 -11.40 -5.13 10.52
N GLY A 55 -11.96 -5.02 11.67
CA GLY A 55 -12.86 -6.04 12.12
C GLY A 55 -12.22 -7.10 12.98
N LYS A 56 -11.14 -6.77 13.52
CA LYS A 56 -10.56 -7.76 14.41
C LYS A 56 -10.37 -7.23 15.77
#